data_9640ca9224ec40624a75afdc0777ad28
#
_entry.id   9640ca9224ec40624a75afdc0777ad28
#
_cell.length_a   1.000
_cell.length_b   1.000
_cell.length_c   1.000
_cell.angle_alpha   90.00
_cell.angle_beta   90.00
_cell.angle_gamma   90.00
#
_symmetry.space_group_name_H-M   'P 1'
#
loop_
_entity.id
_entity.type
_entity.pdbx_description
1 polymer ?
#
loop_
_entity_poly.entity_id
_entity_poly.type
_entity_poly.pdbx_seq_one_letter_code
_entity_poly.pdbx_strand_id
1 'polypeptide(L)'
;LGGAIRDRIPSYYASAVGSPDEIAEIAEEKAREGYPRMQVKISGRPVEIDIEVVTKVWERIGGRMQLAIDGNRGLTTRDAVMLSNSCRHIPFILEQPCDSLEDVIAIRPRLHHPVYIDESATDLATVIRLAGQSLVDGFGMKVTRIGGLTQMARFRDICEVRHLPHTADDAWGGDIIAAACVQLGATVVPRLFEGTWLAQPYIEG
;
A
#
# COMPACT_ATOMS: atom_id res chain seq x y z
N LEU A 1 -16.45 6.88 -15.35
CA LEU A 1 -15.38 7.14 -14.36
C LEU A 1 -15.23 8.64 -14.00
N GLY A 2 -15.92 9.54 -14.67
CA GLY A 2 -15.88 10.99 -14.36
C GLY A 2 -14.86 11.82 -15.15
N GLY A 3 -14.11 11.19 -16.07
CA GLY A 3 -13.09 11.85 -16.89
C GLY A 3 -11.70 11.88 -16.26
N ALA A 4 -10.68 11.84 -17.09
CA ALA A 4 -9.30 11.94 -16.65
C ALA A 4 -8.97 13.38 -16.21
N ILE A 5 -8.28 13.53 -15.10
CA ILE A 5 -7.80 14.81 -14.58
C ILE A 5 -6.27 14.94 -14.69
N ARG A 6 -5.62 13.90 -15.23
CA ARG A 6 -4.18 13.87 -15.54
C ARG A 6 -3.89 12.90 -16.69
N ASP A 7 -2.81 13.17 -17.43
CA ASP A 7 -2.37 12.35 -18.56
C ASP A 7 -1.34 11.28 -18.18
N ARG A 8 -0.75 11.41 -16.99
CA ARG A 8 0.25 10.48 -16.45
C ARG A 8 -0.07 10.16 -15.01
N ILE A 9 0.05 8.91 -14.64
CA ILE A 9 -0.12 8.45 -13.27
C ILE A 9 1.20 7.88 -12.73
N PRO A 10 1.51 8.08 -11.45
CA PRO A 10 2.66 7.43 -10.84
C PRO A 10 2.41 5.93 -10.70
N SER A 11 3.41 5.15 -11.03
CA SER A 11 3.49 3.74 -10.63
C SER A 11 4.43 3.60 -9.43
N TYR A 12 4.28 2.51 -8.71
CA TYR A 12 5.21 2.14 -7.65
C TYR A 12 5.71 0.70 -7.83
N TYR A 13 6.83 0.40 -7.21
CA TYR A 13 7.40 -0.94 -7.20
C TYR A 13 7.02 -1.68 -5.92
N ALA A 14 6.68 -2.96 -6.02
CA ALA A 14 6.45 -3.84 -4.88
C ALA A 14 7.52 -4.93 -4.86
N SER A 15 8.23 -5.08 -3.74
CA SER A 15 9.21 -6.17 -3.60
C SER A 15 8.54 -7.51 -3.30
N ALA A 16 9.29 -8.59 -3.47
CA ALA A 16 9.01 -9.83 -2.76
C ALA A 16 9.47 -9.73 -1.28
N VAL A 17 9.17 -10.75 -0.47
CA VAL A 17 9.83 -10.95 0.82
C VAL A 17 11.23 -11.48 0.53
N GLY A 18 12.26 -10.82 1.05
CA GLY A 18 13.67 -11.16 0.81
C GLY A 18 14.56 -10.82 2.01
N SER A 19 15.85 -11.10 1.91
CA SER A 19 16.81 -10.76 2.96
C SER A 19 16.97 -9.23 3.08
N PRO A 20 17.44 -8.73 4.25
CA PRO A 20 17.63 -7.30 4.45
C PRO A 20 18.54 -6.62 3.41
N ASP A 21 19.62 -7.26 3.03
CA ASP A 21 20.56 -6.71 2.04
C ASP A 21 19.99 -6.73 0.63
N GLU A 22 19.35 -7.84 0.22
CA GLU A 22 18.72 -7.98 -1.07
C GLU A 22 17.63 -6.91 -1.30
N ILE A 23 16.73 -6.72 -0.33
CA ILE A 23 15.66 -5.72 -0.47
C ILE A 23 16.20 -4.30 -0.46
N ALA A 24 17.26 -4.04 0.32
CA ALA A 24 17.91 -2.73 0.30
C ALA A 24 18.62 -2.44 -1.03
N GLU A 25 19.22 -3.43 -1.68
CA GLU A 25 19.81 -3.29 -3.02
C GLU A 25 18.74 -3.03 -4.08
N ILE A 26 17.64 -3.77 -4.06
CA ILE A 26 16.48 -3.53 -4.93
C ILE A 26 15.94 -2.11 -4.72
N ALA A 27 15.79 -1.67 -3.47
CA ALA A 27 15.30 -0.32 -3.18
C ALA A 27 16.21 0.77 -3.76
N GLU A 28 17.54 0.61 -3.65
CA GLU A 28 18.52 1.50 -4.26
C GLU A 28 18.39 1.56 -5.79
N GLU A 29 18.23 0.39 -6.42
CA GLU A 29 18.02 0.29 -7.86
C GLU A 29 16.75 1.02 -8.29
N LYS A 30 15.63 0.75 -7.63
CA LYS A 30 14.34 1.36 -7.97
C LYS A 30 14.30 2.86 -7.68
N ALA A 31 15.02 3.33 -6.66
CA ALA A 31 15.21 4.76 -6.44
C ALA A 31 15.99 5.42 -7.59
N ARG A 32 17.01 4.75 -8.14
CA ARG A 32 17.75 5.24 -9.31
C ARG A 32 16.93 5.22 -10.61
N GLU A 33 16.02 4.25 -10.75
CA GLU A 33 15.05 4.21 -11.87
C GLU A 33 14.00 5.32 -11.79
N GLY A 34 13.86 5.99 -10.64
CA GLY A 34 12.97 7.12 -10.45
C GLY A 34 11.57 6.75 -9.95
N TYR A 35 11.38 5.57 -9.38
CA TYR A 35 10.12 5.23 -8.72
C TYR A 35 9.87 6.18 -7.54
N PRO A 36 8.66 6.79 -7.46
CA PRO A 36 8.36 7.72 -6.36
C PRO A 36 8.03 7.00 -5.05
N ARG A 37 7.66 5.71 -5.12
CA ARG A 37 7.22 4.90 -3.99
C ARG A 37 7.66 3.45 -4.17
N MET A 38 7.99 2.80 -3.05
CA MET A 38 8.22 1.36 -2.97
C MET A 38 7.35 0.74 -1.88
N GLN A 39 6.69 -0.36 -2.21
CA GLN A 39 6.04 -1.24 -1.24
C GLN A 39 6.98 -2.39 -0.92
N VAL A 40 7.38 -2.51 0.35
CA VAL A 40 8.24 -3.57 0.85
C VAL A 40 7.38 -4.63 1.50
N LYS A 41 7.46 -5.85 0.98
CA LYS A 41 6.74 -7.00 1.55
C LYS A 41 7.51 -7.57 2.73
N ILE A 42 6.79 -7.81 3.81
CA ILE A 42 7.32 -8.38 5.07
C ILE A 42 6.43 -9.54 5.54
N SER A 43 6.78 -10.15 6.65
CA SER A 43 6.06 -11.24 7.33
C SER A 43 6.49 -12.66 6.95
N GLY A 44 5.91 -13.65 7.62
CA GLY A 44 6.24 -15.07 7.42
C GLY A 44 7.57 -15.51 8.06
N ARG A 45 8.18 -14.65 8.89
CA ARG A 45 9.46 -14.87 9.56
C ARG A 45 9.52 -14.06 10.88
N PRO A 46 10.57 -14.22 11.72
CA PRO A 46 10.72 -13.39 12.91
C PRO A 46 10.71 -11.90 12.60
N VAL A 47 9.96 -11.13 13.36
CA VAL A 47 9.76 -9.68 13.13
C VAL A 47 11.05 -8.86 13.20
N GLU A 48 12.06 -9.35 13.92
CA GLU A 48 13.39 -8.74 14.01
C GLU A 48 14.06 -8.64 12.64
N ILE A 49 13.85 -9.64 11.76
CA ILE A 49 14.34 -9.62 10.38
C ILE A 49 13.59 -8.55 9.58
N ASP A 50 12.28 -8.43 9.76
CA ASP A 50 11.49 -7.41 9.09
C ASP A 50 11.89 -5.99 9.53
N ILE A 51 12.19 -5.80 10.81
CA ILE A 51 12.74 -4.54 11.35
C ILE A 51 14.08 -4.22 10.68
N GLU A 52 14.96 -5.22 10.52
CA GLU A 52 16.24 -5.04 9.83
C GLU A 52 16.04 -4.66 8.36
N VAL A 53 15.10 -5.32 7.65
CA VAL A 53 14.75 -4.97 6.26
C VAL A 53 14.34 -3.50 6.16
N VAL A 54 13.38 -3.07 6.98
CA VAL A 54 12.88 -1.69 6.94
C VAL A 54 14.02 -0.69 7.23
N THR A 55 14.85 -1.00 8.21
CA THR A 55 15.99 -0.15 8.59
C THR A 55 17.01 -0.03 7.46
N LYS A 56 17.46 -1.15 6.89
CA LYS A 56 18.44 -1.15 5.79
C LYS A 56 17.91 -0.48 4.52
N VAL A 57 16.64 -0.73 4.18
CA VAL A 57 16.00 -0.05 3.05
C VAL A 57 16.04 1.47 3.27
N TRP A 58 15.61 1.94 4.45
CA TRP A 58 15.61 3.37 4.75
C TRP A 58 17.01 3.99 4.72
N GLU A 59 17.99 3.34 5.33
CA GLU A 59 19.39 3.78 5.31
C GLU A 59 19.92 3.90 3.87
N ARG A 60 19.54 2.98 3.00
CA ARG A 60 19.99 2.93 1.62
C ARG A 60 19.35 4.00 0.74
N ILE A 61 18.03 4.22 0.86
CA ILE A 61 17.33 5.17 0.00
C ILE A 61 17.36 6.62 0.50
N GLY A 62 17.57 6.85 1.80
CA GLY A 62 17.70 8.18 2.38
C GLY A 62 16.50 9.10 2.14
N GLY A 63 15.28 8.56 2.10
CA GLY A 63 14.07 9.33 1.85
C GLY A 63 13.81 9.71 0.38
N ARG A 64 14.55 9.14 -0.58
CA ARG A 64 14.35 9.38 -2.02
C ARG A 64 13.05 8.82 -2.58
N MET A 65 12.44 7.86 -1.87
CA MET A 65 11.14 7.29 -2.18
C MET A 65 10.26 7.24 -0.93
N GLN A 66 8.95 7.33 -1.13
CA GLN A 66 7.98 7.00 -0.09
C GLN A 66 7.98 5.49 0.15
N LEU A 67 7.92 5.07 1.41
CA LEU A 67 7.83 3.66 1.78
C LEU A 67 6.41 3.28 2.19
N ALA A 68 5.95 2.12 1.72
CA ALA A 68 4.86 1.36 2.31
C ALA A 68 5.42 0.00 2.74
N ILE A 69 5.11 -0.42 3.95
CA ILE A 69 5.50 -1.70 4.51
C ILE A 69 4.24 -2.55 4.61
N ASP A 70 4.17 -3.59 3.80
CA ASP A 70 2.97 -4.40 3.67
C ASP A 70 3.16 -5.76 4.35
N GLY A 71 2.36 -5.95 5.41
CA GLY A 71 2.34 -7.19 6.18
C GLY A 71 1.56 -8.32 5.50
N ASN A 72 0.75 -8.01 4.48
CA ASN A 72 -0.13 -8.95 3.80
C ASN A 72 -0.85 -9.91 4.78
N ARG A 73 -1.36 -9.35 5.89
CA ARG A 73 -2.08 -10.07 6.96
C ARG A 73 -1.20 -10.99 7.81
N GLY A 74 0.12 -11.02 7.63
CA GLY A 74 1.01 -12.03 8.18
C GLY A 74 1.64 -11.71 9.54
N LEU A 75 1.44 -10.50 10.09
CA LEU A 75 1.94 -10.16 11.42
C LEU A 75 0.93 -10.48 12.52
N THR A 76 1.44 -10.90 13.67
CA THR A 76 0.63 -10.88 14.90
C THR A 76 0.45 -9.44 15.37
N THR A 77 -0.54 -9.19 16.21
CA THR A 77 -0.76 -7.86 16.82
C THR A 77 0.48 -7.39 17.62
N ARG A 78 1.18 -8.33 18.27
CA ARG A 78 2.42 -8.04 18.98
C ARG A 78 3.54 -7.59 18.03
N ASP A 79 3.72 -8.33 16.94
CA ASP A 79 4.81 -8.09 16.00
C ASP A 79 4.59 -6.79 15.20
N ALA A 80 3.34 -6.49 14.82
CA ALA A 80 2.99 -5.22 14.18
C ALA A 80 3.31 -4.01 15.09
N VAL A 81 2.99 -4.11 16.38
CA VAL A 81 3.32 -3.06 17.34
C VAL A 81 4.84 -2.98 17.59
N MET A 82 5.54 -4.11 17.65
CA MET A 82 6.99 -4.15 17.81
C MET A 82 7.70 -3.52 16.61
N LEU A 83 7.31 -3.87 15.39
CA LEU A 83 7.82 -3.26 14.14
C LEU A 83 7.64 -1.74 14.16
N SER A 84 6.40 -1.29 14.40
CA SER A 84 6.09 0.14 14.40
C SER A 84 6.87 0.93 15.46
N ASN A 85 7.04 0.36 16.65
CA ASN A 85 7.81 1.00 17.72
C ASN A 85 9.32 1.05 17.42
N SER A 86 9.89 -0.04 16.90
CA SER A 86 11.32 -0.12 16.59
C SER A 86 11.71 0.81 15.43
N CYS A 87 10.82 0.95 14.46
CA CYS A 87 11.02 1.78 13.28
C CYS A 87 10.36 3.17 13.37
N ARG A 88 9.95 3.64 14.54
CA ARG A 88 9.18 4.90 14.72
C ARG A 88 9.83 6.15 14.13
N HIS A 89 11.13 6.11 13.89
CA HIS A 89 11.92 7.21 13.30
C HIS A 89 11.96 7.16 11.78
N ILE A 90 11.45 6.09 11.17
CA ILE A 90 11.40 5.88 9.73
C ILE A 90 9.98 6.20 9.24
N PRO A 91 9.77 7.16 8.35
CA PRO A 91 8.44 7.45 7.83
C PRO A 91 8.02 6.39 6.80
N PHE A 92 6.96 5.64 7.10
CA PHE A 92 6.34 4.71 6.16
C PHE A 92 4.84 4.54 6.43
N ILE A 93 4.14 3.97 5.47
CA ILE A 93 2.76 3.51 5.60
C ILE A 93 2.80 2.04 6.01
N LEU A 94 2.07 1.66 7.05
CA LEU A 94 1.89 0.26 7.44
C LEU A 94 0.61 -0.28 6.82
N GLU A 95 0.75 -1.17 5.83
CA GLU A 95 -0.36 -1.72 5.07
C GLU A 95 -0.72 -3.11 5.60
N GLN A 96 -2.01 -3.34 5.82
CA GLN A 96 -2.63 -4.61 6.25
C GLN A 96 -1.73 -5.49 7.13
N PRO A 97 -1.33 -5.03 8.33
CA PRO A 97 -0.35 -5.75 9.15
C PRO A 97 -0.88 -7.10 9.65
N CYS A 98 -2.14 -7.15 10.11
CA CYS A 98 -2.72 -8.33 10.73
C CYS A 98 -3.81 -8.97 9.86
N ASP A 99 -4.12 -10.23 10.15
CA ASP A 99 -5.10 -11.03 9.41
C ASP A 99 -6.52 -10.47 9.53
N SER A 100 -6.98 -10.20 10.75
CA SER A 100 -8.30 -9.66 10.97
C SER A 100 -8.32 -8.13 11.00
N LEU A 101 -9.42 -7.55 10.49
CA LEU A 101 -9.65 -6.12 10.56
C LEU A 101 -9.79 -5.65 12.02
N GLU A 102 -10.40 -6.46 12.86
CA GLU A 102 -10.58 -6.20 14.30
C GLU A 102 -9.25 -6.07 15.01
N ASP A 103 -8.28 -6.94 14.69
CA ASP A 103 -6.92 -6.86 15.25
C ASP A 103 -6.22 -5.57 14.83
N VAL A 104 -6.32 -5.21 13.54
CA VAL A 104 -5.73 -3.94 13.04
C VAL A 104 -6.33 -2.73 13.75
N ILE A 105 -7.66 -2.69 13.90
CA ILE A 105 -8.36 -1.61 14.61
C ILE A 105 -7.93 -1.58 16.09
N ALA A 106 -7.84 -2.73 16.75
CA ALA A 106 -7.47 -2.82 18.16
C ALA A 106 -6.06 -2.30 18.45
N ILE A 107 -5.11 -2.55 17.54
CA ILE A 107 -3.73 -2.08 17.75
C ILE A 107 -3.47 -0.67 17.21
N ARG A 108 -4.36 -0.12 16.36
CA ARG A 108 -4.18 1.19 15.71
C ARG A 108 -3.71 2.31 16.66
N PRO A 109 -4.25 2.46 17.90
CA PRO A 109 -3.81 3.50 18.84
C PRO A 109 -2.38 3.31 19.37
N ARG A 110 -1.77 2.14 19.14
CA ARG A 110 -0.41 1.78 19.60
C ARG A 110 0.63 1.90 18.50
N LEU A 111 0.19 2.19 17.26
CA LEU A 111 1.06 2.31 16.10
C LEU A 111 1.49 3.77 15.90
N HIS A 112 2.74 3.98 15.50
CA HIS A 112 3.29 5.30 15.18
C HIS A 112 3.13 5.67 13.71
N HIS A 113 2.74 4.71 12.86
CA HIS A 113 2.66 4.86 11.42
C HIS A 113 1.22 4.93 10.95
N PRO A 114 0.95 5.66 9.85
CA PRO A 114 -0.34 5.59 9.17
C PRO A 114 -0.67 4.15 8.77
N VAL A 115 -1.92 3.74 8.96
CA VAL A 115 -2.39 2.39 8.67
C VAL A 115 -3.30 2.40 7.44
N TYR A 116 -2.92 1.63 6.43
CA TYR A 116 -3.74 1.39 5.25
C TYR A 116 -4.33 -0.01 5.28
N ILE A 117 -5.57 -0.11 4.78
CA ILE A 117 -6.27 -1.38 4.65
C ILE A 117 -6.30 -1.79 3.18
N ASP A 118 -5.88 -3.01 2.90
CA ASP A 118 -5.94 -3.65 1.58
C ASP A 118 -6.93 -4.84 1.61
N GLU A 119 -6.50 -6.01 2.05
CA GLU A 119 -7.31 -7.24 1.96
C GLU A 119 -8.63 -7.16 2.72
N SER A 120 -8.68 -6.42 3.81
CA SER A 120 -9.91 -6.26 4.60
C SER A 120 -10.91 -5.27 4.01
N ALA A 121 -10.55 -4.52 2.95
CA ALA A 121 -11.47 -3.64 2.22
C ALA A 121 -12.29 -4.41 1.18
N THR A 122 -13.16 -5.31 1.64
CA THR A 122 -13.87 -6.29 0.80
C THR A 122 -15.10 -5.76 0.10
N ASP A 123 -15.72 -4.70 0.64
CA ASP A 123 -16.96 -4.12 0.14
C ASP A 123 -17.11 -2.65 0.55
N LEU A 124 -18.03 -1.95 -0.12
CA LEU A 124 -18.27 -0.53 0.15
C LEU A 124 -18.83 -0.25 1.55
N ALA A 125 -19.56 -1.18 2.17
CA ALA A 125 -20.08 -0.98 3.51
C ALA A 125 -18.95 -0.94 4.53
N THR A 126 -17.99 -1.86 4.39
CA THR A 126 -16.75 -1.86 5.18
C THR A 126 -15.95 -0.57 4.98
N VAL A 127 -15.76 -0.13 3.74
CA VAL A 127 -15.04 1.12 3.41
C VAL A 127 -15.73 2.33 4.04
N ILE A 128 -17.06 2.45 3.92
CA ILE A 128 -17.84 3.54 4.52
C ILE A 128 -17.67 3.54 6.05
N ARG A 129 -17.74 2.37 6.68
CA ARG A 129 -17.54 2.25 8.14
C ARG A 129 -16.16 2.73 8.56
N LEU A 130 -15.11 2.23 7.91
CA LEU A 130 -13.72 2.58 8.23
C LEU A 130 -13.44 4.06 8.02
N ALA A 131 -13.85 4.59 6.88
CA ALA A 131 -13.69 6.00 6.55
C ALA A 131 -14.54 6.90 7.46
N GLY A 132 -15.79 6.51 7.74
CA GLY A 132 -16.71 7.28 8.56
C GLY A 132 -16.30 7.40 10.02
N GLN A 133 -15.67 6.39 10.56
CA GLN A 133 -15.23 6.33 11.96
C GLN A 133 -13.74 6.70 12.15
N SER A 134 -13.04 7.09 11.08
CA SER A 134 -11.61 7.43 11.10
C SER A 134 -10.73 6.31 11.69
N LEU A 135 -11.06 5.06 11.34
CA LEU A 135 -10.36 3.87 11.86
C LEU A 135 -9.08 3.57 11.08
N VAL A 136 -8.90 4.19 9.93
CA VAL A 136 -7.76 3.98 9.01
C VAL A 136 -7.28 5.31 8.43
N ASP A 137 -6.06 5.32 7.91
CA ASP A 137 -5.45 6.51 7.32
C ASP A 137 -5.45 6.48 5.78
N GLY A 138 -5.78 5.34 5.18
CA GLY A 138 -5.86 5.17 3.74
C GLY A 138 -6.21 3.74 3.33
N PHE A 139 -6.15 3.49 2.02
CA PHE A 139 -6.52 2.19 1.44
C PHE A 139 -5.63 1.75 0.30
N GLY A 140 -5.35 0.45 0.24
CA GLY A 140 -4.95 -0.27 -0.96
C GLY A 140 -6.19 -0.74 -1.72
N MET A 141 -6.59 -0.02 -2.78
CA MET A 141 -7.81 -0.36 -3.53
C MET A 141 -7.53 -1.44 -4.57
N LYS A 142 -8.37 -2.48 -4.64
CA LYS A 142 -8.26 -3.57 -5.63
C LYS A 142 -9.53 -3.67 -6.46
N VAL A 143 -9.39 -3.55 -7.79
CA VAL A 143 -10.51 -3.55 -8.75
C VAL A 143 -11.33 -4.83 -8.66
N THR A 144 -10.67 -5.98 -8.67
CA THR A 144 -11.36 -7.28 -8.66
C THR A 144 -12.02 -7.57 -7.31
N ARG A 145 -11.38 -7.19 -6.20
CA ARG A 145 -11.92 -7.42 -4.85
C ARG A 145 -13.23 -6.69 -4.62
N ILE A 146 -13.31 -5.44 -5.05
CA ILE A 146 -14.50 -4.62 -4.80
C ILE A 146 -15.62 -4.84 -5.84
N GLY A 147 -15.37 -5.59 -6.90
CA GLY A 147 -16.37 -5.95 -7.92
C GLY A 147 -16.35 -5.09 -9.18
N GLY A 148 -15.18 -4.57 -9.57
CA GLY A 148 -14.95 -3.91 -10.86
C GLY A 148 -14.98 -2.39 -10.80
N LEU A 149 -14.80 -1.76 -11.97
CA LEU A 149 -14.59 -0.31 -12.13
C LEU A 149 -15.70 0.56 -11.54
N THR A 150 -16.96 0.14 -11.65
CA THR A 150 -18.09 0.90 -11.09
C THR A 150 -18.01 1.00 -9.56
N GLN A 151 -17.67 -0.09 -8.90
CA GLN A 151 -17.51 -0.10 -7.45
C GLN A 151 -16.24 0.63 -7.01
N MET A 152 -15.16 0.49 -7.79
CA MET A 152 -13.92 1.23 -7.56
C MET A 152 -14.11 2.74 -7.65
N ALA A 153 -14.91 3.23 -8.62
CA ALA A 153 -15.22 4.65 -8.73
C ALA A 153 -15.96 5.15 -7.47
N ARG A 154 -16.91 4.37 -6.95
CA ARG A 154 -17.59 4.70 -5.68
C ARG A 154 -16.65 4.67 -4.48
N PHE A 155 -15.72 3.71 -4.45
CA PHE A 155 -14.70 3.62 -3.42
C PHE A 155 -13.82 4.89 -3.45
N ARG A 156 -13.29 5.26 -4.62
CA ARG A 156 -12.55 6.52 -4.84
C ARG A 156 -13.34 7.72 -4.31
N ASP A 157 -14.62 7.85 -4.67
CA ASP A 157 -15.45 8.99 -4.27
C ASP A 157 -15.60 9.08 -2.74
N ILE A 158 -15.73 7.93 -2.05
CA ILE A 158 -15.73 7.87 -0.58
C ILE A 158 -14.39 8.37 -0.03
N CYS A 159 -13.28 7.89 -0.57
CA CYS A 159 -11.95 8.30 -0.14
C CYS A 159 -11.71 9.79 -0.38
N GLU A 160 -12.12 10.33 -1.53
CA GLU A 160 -11.96 11.74 -1.85
C GLU A 160 -12.77 12.65 -0.89
N VAL A 161 -14.03 12.30 -0.62
CA VAL A 161 -14.88 13.06 0.33
C VAL A 161 -14.31 13.02 1.75
N ARG A 162 -13.66 11.92 2.12
CA ARG A 162 -13.04 11.74 3.44
C ARG A 162 -11.58 12.15 3.50
N HIS A 163 -10.99 12.62 2.39
CA HIS A 163 -9.59 12.98 2.26
C HIS A 163 -8.63 11.84 2.62
N LEU A 164 -8.99 10.60 2.28
CA LEU A 164 -8.17 9.40 2.53
C LEU A 164 -7.32 9.07 1.31
N PRO A 165 -5.99 9.06 1.44
CA PRO A 165 -5.11 8.58 0.39
C PRO A 165 -5.41 7.12 0.02
N HIS A 166 -5.19 6.77 -1.25
CA HIS A 166 -5.42 5.42 -1.74
C HIS A 166 -4.63 5.12 -3.01
N THR A 167 -4.43 3.85 -3.26
CA THR A 167 -3.92 3.34 -4.53
C THR A 167 -5.07 3.04 -5.50
N ALA A 168 -4.77 2.74 -6.73
CA ALA A 168 -5.70 2.17 -7.71
C ALA A 168 -5.04 0.95 -8.32
N ASP A 169 -5.21 -0.20 -7.68
CA ASP A 169 -4.46 -1.42 -7.95
C ASP A 169 -5.34 -2.62 -8.27
N ASP A 170 -4.63 -3.69 -8.55
CA ASP A 170 -5.11 -5.05 -8.39
C ASP A 170 -3.93 -5.97 -8.00
N ALA A 171 -4.24 -7.24 -7.83
CA ALA A 171 -3.25 -8.30 -7.79
C ALA A 171 -2.77 -8.63 -9.23
N TRP A 172 -2.41 -9.86 -9.50
CA TRP A 172 -2.01 -10.30 -10.83
C TRP A 172 -3.21 -10.30 -11.80
N GLY A 173 -3.07 -9.73 -12.97
CA GLY A 173 -4.19 -9.69 -13.94
C GLY A 173 -3.81 -9.23 -15.34
N GLY A 174 -2.53 -9.04 -15.61
CA GLY A 174 -2.03 -8.62 -16.91
C GLY A 174 -2.55 -7.26 -17.38
N ASP A 175 -2.47 -7.00 -18.67
CA ASP A 175 -2.69 -5.67 -19.25
C ASP A 175 -4.12 -5.15 -19.12
N ILE A 176 -5.12 -6.05 -19.12
CA ILE A 176 -6.53 -5.64 -18.97
C ILE A 176 -6.76 -5.02 -17.60
N ILE A 177 -6.25 -5.65 -16.56
CA ILE A 177 -6.35 -5.14 -15.17
C ILE A 177 -5.49 -3.89 -15.02
N ALA A 178 -4.27 -3.89 -15.53
CA ALA A 178 -3.40 -2.71 -15.51
C ALA A 178 -4.08 -1.50 -16.18
N ALA A 179 -4.70 -1.70 -17.36
CA ALA A 179 -5.46 -0.65 -18.03
C ALA A 179 -6.63 -0.13 -17.18
N ALA A 180 -7.37 -1.01 -16.51
CA ALA A 180 -8.46 -0.63 -15.60
C ALA A 180 -7.95 0.23 -14.43
N CYS A 181 -6.86 -0.17 -13.79
CA CYS A 181 -6.22 0.57 -12.70
C CYS A 181 -5.71 1.93 -13.16
N VAL A 182 -5.05 2.00 -14.32
CA VAL A 182 -4.55 3.25 -14.92
C VAL A 182 -5.70 4.21 -15.23
N GLN A 183 -6.78 3.72 -15.85
CA GLN A 183 -7.94 4.56 -16.17
C GLN A 183 -8.62 5.09 -14.91
N LEU A 184 -8.72 4.31 -13.86
CA LEU A 184 -9.23 4.79 -12.59
C LEU A 184 -8.28 5.80 -11.94
N GLY A 185 -6.98 5.46 -11.86
CA GLY A 185 -5.94 6.33 -11.30
C GLY A 185 -5.88 7.71 -11.95
N ALA A 186 -6.14 7.78 -13.27
CA ALA A 186 -6.22 9.04 -14.00
C ALA A 186 -7.37 9.96 -13.54
N THR A 187 -8.34 9.45 -12.79
CA THR A 187 -9.47 10.20 -12.25
C THR A 187 -9.32 10.59 -10.78
N VAL A 188 -8.27 10.12 -10.11
CA VAL A 188 -8.04 10.38 -8.66
C VAL A 188 -7.36 11.72 -8.46
N VAL A 189 -7.83 12.49 -7.48
CA VAL A 189 -7.22 13.76 -7.08
C VAL A 189 -5.74 13.55 -6.72
N PRO A 190 -4.81 14.34 -7.32
CA PRO A 190 -3.35 14.11 -7.19
C PRO A 190 -2.82 13.92 -5.78
N ARG A 191 -3.30 14.73 -4.83
CA ARG A 191 -2.85 14.70 -3.43
C ARG A 191 -3.27 13.46 -2.63
N LEU A 192 -4.23 12.69 -3.15
CA LEU A 192 -4.75 11.49 -2.51
C LEU A 192 -4.33 10.21 -3.24
N PHE A 193 -3.60 10.34 -4.34
CA PHE A 193 -3.23 9.20 -5.15
C PHE A 193 -1.83 8.69 -4.81
N GLU A 194 -1.79 7.50 -4.25
CA GLU A 194 -0.56 6.81 -3.81
C GLU A 194 0.13 6.02 -4.93
N GLY A 195 -0.48 5.98 -6.13
CA GLY A 195 0.05 5.30 -7.30
C GLY A 195 -0.71 4.04 -7.70
N THR A 196 -0.24 3.43 -8.78
CA THR A 196 -0.74 2.14 -9.29
C THR A 196 0.41 1.15 -9.34
N TRP A 197 0.19 -0.05 -8.82
CA TRP A 197 1.12 -1.15 -9.06
C TRP A 197 0.84 -1.78 -10.42
N LEU A 198 1.89 -2.02 -11.20
CA LEU A 198 1.82 -2.65 -12.50
C LEU A 198 2.65 -3.94 -12.50
N ALA A 199 2.08 -5.02 -13.00
CA ALA A 199 2.74 -6.32 -13.09
C ALA A 199 3.81 -6.39 -14.21
N GLN A 200 3.95 -5.36 -15.04
CA GLN A 200 4.83 -5.32 -16.20
C GLN A 200 6.28 -5.75 -15.91
N PRO A 201 6.93 -5.39 -14.79
CA PRO A 201 8.28 -5.87 -14.49
C PRO A 201 8.40 -7.39 -14.27
N TYR A 202 7.26 -8.09 -14.14
CA TYR A 202 7.18 -9.51 -13.84
C TYR A 202 6.55 -10.33 -14.97
N ILE A 203 6.23 -9.70 -16.10
CA ILE A 203 5.59 -10.34 -17.26
C ILE A 203 6.60 -10.38 -18.39
N GLU A 204 6.95 -11.58 -18.85
CA GLU A 204 7.67 -11.80 -20.10
C GLU A 204 6.65 -11.77 -21.25
N GLY A 205 6.77 -10.78 -22.14
CA GLY A 205 5.91 -10.60 -23.30
C GLY A 205 6.55 -11.02 -24.60
#